data_d54abe9f90ca1c36dabaaee1c104d904
#
_entry.id   d54abe9f90ca1c36dabaaee1c104d904
#
_cell.length_a   1.000
_cell.length_b   1.000
_cell.length_c   1.000
_cell.angle_alpha   90.00
_cell.angle_beta   90.00
_cell.angle_gamma   90.00
#
_symmetry.space_group_name_H-M   'P 1'
#
loop_
_entity.id
_entity.type
_entity.pdbx_description
1 polymer ?
#
loop_
_entity_poly.entity_id
_entity_poly.type
_entity_poly.pdbx_seq_one_letter_code
_entity_poly.pdbx_strand_id
1 'polypeptide(L)'
;MNNQSATMNTKDNPLGYKKESTLLVGFAIPCIISMLVTALYNIVDQIFIGQGIGMLGNAATNIAFPLSTTCTAISLLLGIGSATNFSLYLGAGEKNESEKYAGNGIVLMALFGIFLFLVTTIFLTPMLKFFGATNDVLPYAKAYTRITAFGFPFLIANTGMSKLILADGSPRYSMISMLAGAIVNTILDPLFIFVFNMGMTGAALATITGQIISFSISLRYKFHFKTIKLSRESFIVSAAHYKKIFILGASACFNQIAMTVVQIVMNNTLSHYGAQSIYGGDIPLACAGIITKVNMIFMSFVIGISQGTQPVIGFNYGAKKYARVGKTYLLALGAASALSLIAFACFQIFPRQIISIFGNGSDLYFKFSERYFRIYMFLTIVNGIQPVTSNFFNSIGKSQLGVFMSLTRQIIFLLPLIIIFPIFMGIDGVMYAGPIADAAAAIVCGYFTIRELKELKKLEINLTKC
;
A
#
# COMPACT_ATOMS: atom_id res chain seq x y z
N MET A 1 -2.94 37.23 31.57
CA MET A 1 -3.09 37.41 30.12
C MET A 1 -3.66 36.11 29.57
N ASN A 2 -4.94 36.13 29.23
CA ASN A 2 -5.71 34.98 28.78
C ASN A 2 -5.24 34.51 27.41
N ASN A 3 -4.49 33.42 27.33
CA ASN A 3 -4.34 32.65 26.09
C ASN A 3 -5.55 31.76 25.94
N GLN A 4 -6.63 32.29 25.40
CA GLN A 4 -7.67 31.50 24.78
C GLN A 4 -7.07 30.88 23.54
N SER A 5 -6.56 29.63 23.66
CA SER A 5 -6.33 28.77 22.55
C SER A 5 -7.68 28.59 21.83
N ALA A 6 -7.82 29.24 20.69
CA ALA A 6 -8.99 29.11 19.83
C ALA A 6 -9.15 27.61 19.48
N THR A 7 -9.97 26.92 20.25
CA THR A 7 -10.46 25.61 19.93
C THR A 7 -11.23 25.74 18.62
N MET A 8 -10.64 25.26 17.52
CA MET A 8 -11.37 25.18 16.26
C MET A 8 -12.57 24.29 16.52
N ASN A 9 -13.74 24.90 16.43
CA ASN A 9 -15.00 24.19 16.63
C ASN A 9 -15.00 23.03 15.63
N THR A 10 -15.36 21.82 16.03
CA THR A 10 -15.48 20.66 15.11
C THR A 10 -16.43 20.96 13.95
N LYS A 11 -17.26 22.00 14.07
CA LYS A 11 -18.13 22.54 13.02
C LYS A 11 -17.35 23.21 11.88
N ASP A 12 -16.12 23.69 12.12
CA ASP A 12 -15.37 24.46 11.12
C ASP A 12 -14.47 23.59 10.23
N ASN A 13 -14.23 22.32 10.62
CA ASN A 13 -13.45 21.40 9.80
C ASN A 13 -14.33 20.75 8.72
N PRO A 14 -13.98 20.89 7.42
CA PRO A 14 -14.73 20.32 6.31
C PRO A 14 -15.03 18.82 6.44
N LEU A 15 -14.16 18.05 7.09
CA LEU A 15 -14.35 16.61 7.33
C LEU A 15 -15.58 16.32 8.19
N GLY A 16 -15.98 17.25 9.07
CA GLY A 16 -17.07 17.09 10.00
C GLY A 16 -18.45 17.57 9.51
N TYR A 17 -18.53 18.35 8.42
CA TYR A 17 -19.81 18.93 7.96
C TYR A 17 -20.09 18.75 6.48
N LYS A 18 -19.09 18.69 5.60
CA LYS A 18 -19.31 18.45 4.16
C LYS A 18 -19.97 17.10 3.91
N LYS A 19 -20.74 16.99 2.83
CA LYS A 19 -21.41 15.74 2.42
C LYS A 19 -20.37 14.62 2.22
N GLU A 20 -20.64 13.44 2.74
CA GLU A 20 -19.72 12.31 2.77
C GLU A 20 -19.31 11.87 1.36
N SER A 21 -20.23 11.88 0.40
CA SER A 21 -19.93 11.54 -1.00
C SER A 21 -18.95 12.53 -1.66
N THR A 22 -19.10 13.84 -1.35
CA THR A 22 -18.19 14.88 -1.86
C THR A 22 -16.78 14.73 -1.26
N LEU A 23 -16.70 14.39 0.04
CA LEU A 23 -15.45 14.10 0.70
C LEU A 23 -14.80 12.84 0.12
N LEU A 24 -15.58 11.77 -0.04
CA LEU A 24 -15.08 10.52 -0.63
C LEU A 24 -14.42 10.77 -1.99
N VAL A 25 -15.14 11.43 -2.91
CA VAL A 25 -14.60 11.74 -4.25
C VAL A 25 -13.35 12.63 -4.17
N GLY A 26 -13.42 13.68 -3.33
CA GLY A 26 -12.31 14.64 -3.17
C GLY A 26 -11.02 14.03 -2.60
N PHE A 27 -11.12 12.96 -1.83
CA PHE A 27 -9.98 12.26 -1.23
C PHE A 27 -9.59 11.01 -2.02
N ALA A 28 -10.55 10.22 -2.50
CA ALA A 28 -10.28 8.98 -3.21
C ALA A 28 -9.61 9.22 -4.56
N ILE A 29 -10.06 10.20 -5.36
CA ILE A 29 -9.48 10.45 -6.68
C ILE A 29 -7.98 10.75 -6.60
N PRO A 30 -7.49 11.72 -5.78
CA PRO A 30 -6.06 11.93 -5.64
C PRO A 30 -5.29 10.71 -5.15
N CYS A 31 -5.88 9.92 -4.22
CA CYS A 31 -5.24 8.69 -3.74
C CYS A 31 -5.15 7.63 -4.85
N ILE A 32 -6.21 7.44 -5.64
CA ILE A 32 -6.21 6.53 -6.80
C ILE A 32 -5.13 6.93 -7.80
N ILE A 33 -5.07 8.21 -8.17
CA ILE A 33 -4.07 8.71 -9.11
C ILE A 33 -2.65 8.44 -8.57
N SER A 34 -2.40 8.72 -7.29
CA SER A 34 -1.11 8.45 -6.65
C SER A 34 -0.73 6.97 -6.70
N MET A 35 -1.69 6.08 -6.40
CA MET A 35 -1.46 4.63 -6.41
C MET A 35 -1.21 4.11 -7.84
N LEU A 36 -2.01 4.55 -8.81
CA LEU A 36 -1.86 4.18 -10.21
C LEU A 36 -0.50 4.62 -10.77
N VAL A 37 -0.13 5.87 -10.54
CA VAL A 37 1.16 6.38 -11.02
C VAL A 37 2.31 5.63 -10.36
N THR A 38 2.22 5.31 -9.06
CA THR A 38 3.22 4.49 -8.39
C THR A 38 3.31 3.08 -9.00
N ALA A 39 2.19 2.46 -9.33
CA ALA A 39 2.17 1.16 -10.00
C ALA A 39 2.78 1.22 -11.40
N LEU A 40 2.42 2.23 -12.17
CA LEU A 40 2.88 2.41 -13.54
C LEU A 40 4.39 2.72 -13.61
N TYR A 41 4.88 3.64 -12.77
CA TYR A 41 6.31 3.96 -12.82
C TYR A 41 7.18 2.76 -12.43
N ASN A 42 6.75 1.93 -11.47
CA ASN A 42 7.47 0.70 -11.14
C ASN A 42 7.56 -0.28 -12.33
N ILE A 43 6.50 -0.35 -13.15
CA ILE A 43 6.51 -1.19 -14.36
C ILE A 43 7.44 -0.59 -15.41
N VAL A 44 7.41 0.73 -15.60
CA VAL A 44 8.24 1.44 -16.59
C VAL A 44 9.73 1.37 -16.23
N ASP A 45 10.08 1.57 -14.95
CA ASP A 45 11.44 1.41 -14.43
C ASP A 45 12.00 0.00 -14.72
N GLN A 46 11.21 -1.04 -14.46
CA GLN A 46 11.60 -2.43 -14.78
C GLN A 46 11.82 -2.64 -16.30
N ILE A 47 11.03 -2.00 -17.15
CA ILE A 47 11.21 -2.06 -18.61
C ILE A 47 12.52 -1.40 -19.03
N PHE A 48 12.82 -0.20 -18.51
CA PHE A 48 14.07 0.51 -18.85
C PHE A 48 15.31 -0.26 -18.37
N ILE A 49 15.28 -0.82 -17.16
CA ILE A 49 16.36 -1.67 -16.64
C ILE A 49 16.53 -2.91 -17.51
N GLY A 50 15.43 -3.56 -17.89
CA GLY A 50 15.46 -4.76 -18.73
C GLY A 50 16.02 -4.48 -20.13
N GLN A 51 15.67 -3.36 -20.74
CA GLN A 51 16.16 -2.97 -22.07
C GLN A 51 17.59 -2.45 -22.05
N GLY A 52 17.97 -1.69 -21.04
CA GLY A 52 19.29 -1.03 -21.00
C GLY A 52 20.39 -1.88 -20.37
N ILE A 53 20.06 -2.78 -19.44
CA ILE A 53 21.02 -3.57 -18.67
C ILE A 53 20.84 -5.06 -18.92
N GLY A 54 19.63 -5.46 -19.34
CA GLY A 54 19.29 -6.83 -19.64
C GLY A 54 18.86 -7.66 -18.43
N MET A 55 18.95 -8.99 -18.59
CA MET A 55 18.45 -9.96 -17.61
C MET A 55 19.11 -9.83 -16.23
N LEU A 56 20.41 -9.54 -16.17
CA LEU A 56 21.14 -9.39 -14.91
C LEU A 56 20.69 -8.16 -14.13
N GLY A 57 20.31 -7.06 -14.82
CA GLY A 57 19.73 -5.88 -14.21
C GLY A 57 18.38 -6.16 -13.55
N ASN A 58 17.48 -6.83 -14.25
CA ASN A 58 16.19 -7.24 -13.69
C ASN A 58 16.36 -8.24 -12.54
N ALA A 59 17.30 -9.18 -12.62
CA ALA A 59 17.61 -10.08 -11.53
C ALA A 59 18.12 -9.31 -10.29
N ALA A 60 18.96 -8.30 -10.48
CA ALA A 60 19.50 -7.48 -9.41
C ALA A 60 18.41 -6.67 -8.66
N THR A 61 17.46 -6.09 -9.39
CA THR A 61 16.32 -5.38 -8.78
C THR A 61 15.39 -6.33 -8.03
N ASN A 62 15.17 -7.54 -8.55
CA ASN A 62 14.39 -8.57 -7.85
C ASN A 62 15.06 -9.02 -6.53
N ILE A 63 16.38 -9.13 -6.51
CA ILE A 63 17.17 -9.41 -5.29
C ILE A 63 17.07 -8.25 -4.28
N ALA A 64 17.00 -7.01 -4.74
CA ALA A 64 16.85 -5.83 -3.89
C ALA A 64 15.39 -5.60 -3.42
N PHE A 65 14.40 -6.22 -4.06
CA PHE A 65 12.98 -6.02 -3.81
C PHE A 65 12.55 -6.22 -2.34
N PRO A 66 13.03 -7.24 -1.59
CA PRO A 66 12.69 -7.40 -0.17
C PRO A 66 13.06 -6.19 0.68
N LEU A 67 14.16 -5.50 0.37
CA LEU A 67 14.56 -4.28 1.08
C LEU A 67 13.58 -3.13 0.83
N SER A 68 13.20 -2.92 -0.43
CA SER A 68 12.20 -1.90 -0.80
C SER A 68 10.84 -2.19 -0.17
N THR A 69 10.44 -3.47 -0.10
CA THR A 69 9.21 -3.90 0.57
C THR A 69 9.25 -3.64 2.08
N THR A 70 10.40 -3.90 2.72
CA THR A 70 10.60 -3.60 4.14
C THR A 70 10.51 -2.10 4.41
N CYS A 71 11.13 -1.26 3.57
CA CYS A 71 10.98 0.20 3.67
C CYS A 71 9.51 0.64 3.54
N THR A 72 8.79 0.07 2.59
CA THR A 72 7.35 0.35 2.40
C THR A 72 6.52 -0.09 3.61
N ALA A 73 6.78 -1.28 4.16
CA ALA A 73 6.09 -1.79 5.34
C ALA A 73 6.29 -0.86 6.56
N ILE A 74 7.52 -0.42 6.80
CA ILE A 74 7.84 0.52 7.87
C ILE A 74 7.24 1.90 7.60
N SER A 75 7.27 2.38 6.37
CA SER A 75 6.61 3.65 6.00
C SER A 75 5.13 3.64 6.30
N LEU A 76 4.45 2.53 5.99
CA LEU A 76 3.02 2.35 6.26
C LEU A 76 2.74 2.21 7.76
N LEU A 77 3.60 1.47 8.49
CA LEU A 77 3.53 1.36 9.95
C LEU A 77 3.51 2.73 10.60
N LEU A 78 4.50 3.54 10.29
CA LEU A 78 4.70 4.84 10.91
C LEU A 78 3.72 5.90 10.36
N GLY A 79 3.50 5.90 9.05
CA GLY A 79 2.64 6.87 8.37
C GLY A 79 1.16 6.70 8.72
N ILE A 80 0.62 5.48 8.58
CA ILE A 80 -0.79 5.19 8.90
C ILE A 80 -1.02 5.30 10.40
N GLY A 81 -0.09 4.77 11.22
CA GLY A 81 -0.21 4.87 12.66
C GLY A 81 -0.27 6.32 13.16
N SER A 82 0.60 7.18 12.64
CA SER A 82 0.60 8.62 12.97
C SER A 82 -0.66 9.31 12.45
N ALA A 83 -1.03 9.09 11.18
CA ALA A 83 -2.17 9.72 10.54
C ALA A 83 -3.51 9.33 11.18
N THR A 84 -3.67 8.08 11.61
CA THR A 84 -4.87 7.61 12.29
C THR A 84 -5.03 8.26 13.66
N ASN A 85 -3.97 8.22 14.50
CA ASN A 85 -4.00 8.92 15.78
C ASN A 85 -4.26 10.42 15.59
N PHE A 86 -3.56 11.06 14.65
CA PHE A 86 -3.77 12.47 14.30
C PHE A 86 -5.26 12.76 14.02
N SER A 87 -5.90 11.97 13.14
CA SER A 87 -7.29 12.19 12.74
C SER A 87 -8.26 11.97 13.91
N LEU A 88 -8.03 10.96 14.75
CA LEU A 88 -8.86 10.64 15.91
C LEU A 88 -8.84 11.77 16.94
N TYR A 89 -7.63 12.23 17.33
CA TYR A 89 -7.48 13.30 18.32
C TYR A 89 -7.91 14.66 17.76
N LEU A 90 -7.69 14.92 16.48
CA LEU A 90 -8.19 16.13 15.81
C LEU A 90 -9.73 16.17 15.83
N GLY A 91 -10.38 15.03 15.56
CA GLY A 91 -11.84 14.89 15.64
C GLY A 91 -12.38 15.07 17.05
N ALA A 92 -11.65 14.60 18.07
CA ALA A 92 -11.97 14.79 19.48
C ALA A 92 -11.78 16.25 19.97
N GLY A 93 -11.17 17.11 19.15
CA GLY A 93 -10.87 18.50 19.52
C GLY A 93 -9.53 18.66 20.26
N GLU A 94 -8.78 17.59 20.46
CA GLU A 94 -7.51 17.55 21.16
C GLU A 94 -6.34 17.87 20.21
N LYS A 95 -6.24 19.13 19.77
CA LYS A 95 -5.22 19.59 18.82
C LYS A 95 -3.80 19.34 19.28
N ASN A 96 -3.49 19.61 20.55
CA ASN A 96 -2.14 19.42 21.09
C ASN A 96 -1.69 17.97 20.97
N GLU A 97 -2.59 17.00 21.22
CA GLU A 97 -2.29 15.58 21.03
C GLU A 97 -2.10 15.25 19.55
N SER A 98 -2.95 15.79 18.64
CA SER A 98 -2.76 15.62 17.20
C SER A 98 -1.39 16.13 16.74
N GLU A 99 -0.93 17.29 17.24
CA GLU A 99 0.38 17.86 16.94
C GLU A 99 1.52 16.94 17.40
N LYS A 100 1.41 16.36 18.62
CA LYS A 100 2.40 15.42 19.15
C LYS A 100 2.47 14.15 18.31
N TYR A 101 1.33 13.59 17.86
CA TYR A 101 1.33 12.42 16.98
C TYR A 101 1.94 12.71 15.60
N ALA A 102 1.71 13.88 15.05
CA ALA A 102 2.35 14.29 13.79
C ALA A 102 3.86 14.46 13.98
N GLY A 103 4.30 15.19 15.01
CA GLY A 103 5.72 15.42 15.29
C GLY A 103 6.49 14.14 15.62
N ASN A 104 5.96 13.33 16.55
CA ASN A 104 6.55 12.02 16.89
C ASN A 104 6.59 11.06 15.69
N GLY A 105 5.58 11.08 14.83
CA GLY A 105 5.56 10.32 13.59
C GLY A 105 6.71 10.71 12.66
N ILE A 106 6.91 12.00 12.45
CA ILE A 106 8.01 12.52 11.61
C ILE A 106 9.37 12.10 12.19
N VAL A 107 9.55 12.19 13.51
CA VAL A 107 10.80 11.75 14.18
C VAL A 107 11.03 10.24 13.96
N LEU A 108 10.00 9.41 14.16
CA LEU A 108 10.11 7.98 13.93
C LEU A 108 10.48 7.65 12.49
N MET A 109 9.84 8.30 11.50
CA MET A 109 10.15 8.11 10.09
C MET A 109 11.62 8.40 9.79
N ALA A 110 12.17 9.49 10.34
CA ALA A 110 13.57 9.84 10.18
C ALA A 110 14.49 8.82 10.85
N LEU A 111 14.20 8.42 12.11
CA LEU A 111 14.99 7.43 12.85
C LEU A 111 15.03 6.07 12.16
N PHE A 112 13.88 5.55 11.76
CA PHE A 112 13.81 4.26 11.07
C PHE A 112 14.40 4.30 9.67
N GLY A 113 14.29 5.43 8.98
CA GLY A 113 14.92 5.63 7.68
C GLY A 113 16.44 5.57 7.77
N ILE A 114 17.02 6.32 8.72
CA ILE A 114 18.46 6.30 8.99
C ILE A 114 18.91 4.91 9.47
N PHE A 115 18.15 4.29 10.36
CA PHE A 115 18.44 2.95 10.86
C PHE A 115 18.54 1.93 9.72
N LEU A 116 17.53 1.89 8.82
CA LEU A 116 17.54 0.97 7.68
C LEU A 116 18.67 1.28 6.71
N PHE A 117 18.96 2.54 6.45
CA PHE A 117 20.12 2.93 5.64
C PHE A 117 21.42 2.38 6.22
N LEU A 118 21.67 2.57 7.53
CA LEU A 118 22.88 2.08 8.19
C LEU A 118 22.96 0.56 8.18
N VAL A 119 21.89 -0.14 8.56
CA VAL A 119 21.83 -1.61 8.54
C VAL A 119 22.09 -2.16 7.15
N THR A 120 21.42 -1.62 6.13
CA THR A 120 21.61 -2.06 4.74
C THR A 120 23.02 -1.79 4.25
N THR A 121 23.62 -0.64 4.60
CA THR A 121 24.98 -0.30 4.16
C THR A 121 26.02 -1.18 4.83
N ILE A 122 25.88 -1.46 6.13
CA ILE A 122 26.82 -2.30 6.90
C ILE A 122 26.72 -3.77 6.45
N PHE A 123 25.51 -4.28 6.30
CA PHE A 123 25.26 -5.69 5.99
C PHE A 123 24.90 -5.93 4.51
N LEU A 124 25.28 -5.04 3.60
CA LEU A 124 24.89 -5.08 2.19
C LEU A 124 25.12 -6.43 1.53
N THR A 125 26.35 -6.93 1.60
CA THR A 125 26.74 -8.19 0.94
C THR A 125 26.08 -9.41 1.56
N PRO A 126 26.09 -9.61 2.90
CA PRO A 126 25.37 -10.72 3.53
C PRO A 126 23.87 -10.73 3.20
N MET A 127 23.21 -9.55 3.22
CA MET A 127 21.78 -9.44 2.93
C MET A 127 21.46 -9.82 1.49
N LEU A 128 22.21 -9.32 0.50
CA LEU A 128 21.98 -9.68 -0.91
C LEU A 128 22.22 -11.17 -1.17
N LYS A 129 23.24 -11.77 -0.56
CA LYS A 129 23.47 -13.22 -0.64
C LYS A 129 22.35 -14.02 0.01
N PHE A 130 21.85 -13.57 1.16
CA PHE A 130 20.71 -14.18 1.84
C PHE A 130 19.42 -14.12 0.98
N PHE A 131 19.25 -13.05 0.20
CA PHE A 131 18.13 -12.91 -0.75
C PHE A 131 18.35 -13.68 -2.07
N GLY A 132 19.46 -14.43 -2.20
CA GLY A 132 19.71 -15.33 -3.32
C GLY A 132 20.55 -14.74 -4.45
N ALA A 133 21.36 -13.70 -4.19
CA ALA A 133 22.27 -13.15 -5.21
C ALA A 133 23.34 -14.17 -5.58
N THR A 134 23.36 -14.56 -6.86
CA THR A 134 24.44 -15.35 -7.46
C THR A 134 25.69 -14.49 -7.66
N ASN A 135 26.83 -15.13 -7.93
CA ASN A 135 28.07 -14.40 -8.16
C ASN A 135 27.99 -13.42 -9.35
N ASP A 136 27.21 -13.75 -10.38
CA ASP A 136 27.03 -12.92 -11.58
C ASP A 136 26.09 -11.72 -11.33
N VAL A 137 25.06 -11.90 -10.51
CA VAL A 137 24.06 -10.85 -10.19
C VAL A 137 24.55 -9.93 -9.07
N LEU A 138 25.40 -10.43 -8.17
CA LEU A 138 25.84 -9.71 -6.98
C LEU A 138 26.49 -8.34 -7.26
N PRO A 139 27.35 -8.15 -8.28
CA PRO A 139 27.93 -6.85 -8.60
C PRO A 139 26.84 -5.81 -8.96
N TYR A 140 25.87 -6.21 -9.79
CA TYR A 140 24.74 -5.35 -10.21
C TYR A 140 23.82 -5.01 -9.02
N ALA A 141 23.49 -6.02 -8.21
CA ALA A 141 22.68 -5.84 -7.02
C ALA A 141 23.35 -4.93 -5.99
N LYS A 142 24.69 -5.05 -5.80
CA LYS A 142 25.46 -4.17 -4.93
C LYS A 142 25.48 -2.73 -5.44
N ALA A 143 25.74 -2.52 -6.74
CA ALA A 143 25.76 -1.19 -7.34
C ALA A 143 24.41 -0.48 -7.17
N TYR A 144 23.31 -1.20 -7.42
CA TYR A 144 21.95 -0.68 -7.24
C TYR A 144 21.60 -0.41 -5.78
N THR A 145 21.76 -1.43 -4.91
CA THR A 145 21.29 -1.35 -3.53
C THR A 145 22.12 -0.38 -2.69
N ARG A 146 23.42 -0.27 -2.92
CA ARG A 146 24.28 0.70 -2.23
C ARG A 146 23.78 2.14 -2.40
N ILE A 147 23.32 2.46 -3.59
CA ILE A 147 22.81 3.78 -3.93
C ILE A 147 21.38 3.93 -3.40
N THR A 148 20.48 2.98 -3.71
CA THR A 148 19.07 3.06 -3.28
C THR A 148 18.91 3.02 -1.76
N ALA A 149 19.82 2.40 -1.01
CA ALA A 149 19.83 2.44 0.45
C ALA A 149 19.92 3.88 0.98
N PHE A 150 20.72 4.73 0.34
CA PHE A 150 20.77 6.16 0.68
C PHE A 150 19.41 6.86 0.50
N GLY A 151 18.56 6.34 -0.38
CA GLY A 151 17.19 6.82 -0.60
C GLY A 151 16.17 6.41 0.48
N PHE A 152 16.46 5.40 1.31
CA PHE A 152 15.50 4.86 2.28
C PHE A 152 14.95 5.89 3.29
N PRO A 153 15.75 6.79 3.87
CA PRO A 153 15.22 7.84 4.73
C PRO A 153 14.21 8.73 4.01
N PHE A 154 14.47 9.08 2.75
CA PHE A 154 13.58 9.93 1.96
C PHE A 154 12.31 9.19 1.56
N LEU A 155 12.41 7.90 1.18
CA LEU A 155 11.28 7.05 0.84
C LEU A 155 10.33 6.88 2.05
N ILE A 156 10.88 6.53 3.22
CA ILE A 156 10.09 6.32 4.44
C ILE A 156 9.42 7.62 4.87
N ALA A 157 10.17 8.71 4.91
CA ALA A 157 9.65 10.00 5.30
C ALA A 157 8.60 10.53 4.31
N ASN A 158 8.82 10.43 3.01
CA ASN A 158 7.84 10.87 2.01
C ASN A 158 6.53 10.08 2.08
N THR A 159 6.62 8.75 2.11
CA THR A 159 5.44 7.89 2.19
C THR A 159 4.66 8.13 3.48
N GLY A 160 5.34 8.25 4.61
CA GLY A 160 4.69 8.51 5.89
C GLY A 160 4.10 9.92 5.99
N MET A 161 4.84 10.95 5.55
CA MET A 161 4.33 12.33 5.47
C MET A 161 3.11 12.45 4.56
N SER A 162 3.08 11.70 3.45
CA SER A 162 1.92 11.64 2.55
C SER A 162 0.63 11.24 3.29
N LYS A 163 0.70 10.33 4.28
CA LYS A 163 -0.45 9.94 5.10
C LYS A 163 -0.87 11.06 6.08
N LEU A 164 0.09 11.75 6.68
CA LEU A 164 -0.19 12.90 7.55
C LEU A 164 -0.79 14.07 6.76
N ILE A 165 -0.27 14.36 5.56
CA ILE A 165 -0.80 15.40 4.66
C ILE A 165 -2.25 15.08 4.27
N LEU A 166 -2.52 13.80 3.99
CA LEU A 166 -3.87 13.32 3.70
C LEU A 166 -4.80 13.50 4.90
N ALA A 167 -4.33 13.15 6.10
CA ALA A 167 -5.06 13.31 7.36
C ALA A 167 -5.38 14.77 7.70
N ASP A 168 -4.48 15.69 7.35
CA ASP A 168 -4.67 17.15 7.50
C ASP A 168 -5.63 17.75 6.46
N GLY A 169 -6.26 16.93 5.61
CA GLY A 169 -7.25 17.36 4.64
C GLY A 169 -6.67 17.93 3.33
N SER A 170 -5.45 17.52 2.95
CA SER A 170 -4.78 17.98 1.74
C SER A 170 -4.43 16.85 0.75
N PRO A 171 -5.41 16.07 0.25
CA PRO A 171 -5.15 14.92 -0.63
C PRO A 171 -4.45 15.31 -1.93
N ARG A 172 -4.78 16.47 -2.50
CA ARG A 172 -4.13 16.98 -3.72
C ARG A 172 -2.63 17.24 -3.52
N TYR A 173 -2.26 17.79 -2.36
CA TYR A 173 -0.84 18.05 -2.06
C TYR A 173 -0.07 16.74 -1.91
N SER A 174 -0.63 15.76 -1.20
CA SER A 174 -0.08 14.41 -1.09
C SER A 174 0.12 13.78 -2.48
N MET A 175 -0.87 13.87 -3.37
CA MET A 175 -0.79 13.39 -4.74
C MET A 175 0.35 14.08 -5.51
N ILE A 176 0.43 15.41 -5.48
CA ILE A 176 1.45 16.18 -6.20
C ILE A 176 2.87 15.77 -5.75
N SER A 177 3.09 15.58 -4.44
CA SER A 177 4.41 15.15 -3.95
C SER A 177 4.82 13.79 -4.49
N MET A 178 3.90 12.83 -4.56
CA MET A 178 4.17 11.50 -5.10
C MET A 178 4.36 11.52 -6.63
N LEU A 179 3.51 12.25 -7.35
CA LEU A 179 3.60 12.42 -8.80
C LEU A 179 4.91 13.03 -9.23
N ALA A 180 5.36 14.10 -8.55
CA ALA A 180 6.59 14.80 -8.89
C ALA A 180 7.80 13.84 -8.89
N GLY A 181 7.92 12.98 -7.87
CA GLY A 181 9.01 12.00 -7.83
C GLY A 181 8.90 10.92 -8.89
N ALA A 182 7.70 10.41 -9.15
CA ALA A 182 7.47 9.41 -10.18
C ALA A 182 7.79 9.95 -11.59
N ILE A 183 7.37 11.17 -11.90
CA ILE A 183 7.65 11.84 -13.18
C ILE A 183 9.15 12.05 -13.35
N VAL A 184 9.83 12.58 -12.32
CA VAL A 184 11.28 12.81 -12.37
C VAL A 184 12.03 11.50 -12.55
N ASN A 185 11.68 10.45 -11.82
CA ASN A 185 12.29 9.13 -11.98
C ASN A 185 12.10 8.62 -13.41
N THR A 186 10.88 8.62 -13.95
CA THR A 186 10.56 8.16 -15.31
C THR A 186 11.31 8.92 -16.40
N ILE A 187 11.63 10.21 -16.19
CA ILE A 187 12.42 11.02 -17.13
C ILE A 187 13.91 10.72 -16.98
N LEU A 188 14.40 10.57 -15.76
CA LEU A 188 15.81 10.37 -15.48
C LEU A 188 16.30 8.95 -15.78
N ASP A 189 15.45 7.94 -15.67
CA ASP A 189 15.80 6.55 -15.97
C ASP A 189 16.38 6.39 -17.38
N PRO A 190 15.66 6.75 -18.48
CA PRO A 190 16.21 6.61 -19.81
C PRO A 190 17.42 7.52 -20.04
N LEU A 191 17.46 8.70 -19.42
CA LEU A 191 18.59 9.62 -19.54
C LEU A 191 19.87 9.01 -18.94
N PHE A 192 19.79 8.47 -17.72
CA PHE A 192 20.96 7.92 -17.05
C PHE A 192 21.35 6.52 -17.58
N ILE A 193 20.37 5.69 -17.97
CA ILE A 193 20.62 4.34 -18.46
C ILE A 193 21.14 4.38 -19.91
N PHE A 194 20.45 5.08 -20.84
CA PHE A 194 20.73 5.00 -22.26
C PHE A 194 21.62 6.14 -22.78
N VAL A 195 21.44 7.39 -22.29
CA VAL A 195 22.22 8.53 -22.79
C VAL A 195 23.58 8.60 -22.09
N PHE A 196 23.60 8.52 -20.76
CA PHE A 196 24.83 8.57 -19.98
C PHE A 196 25.50 7.20 -19.78
N ASN A 197 24.87 6.10 -20.22
CA ASN A 197 25.39 4.72 -20.12
C ASN A 197 25.81 4.32 -18.69
N MET A 198 25.10 4.81 -17.66
CA MET A 198 25.45 4.57 -16.25
C MET A 198 24.98 3.21 -15.75
N GLY A 199 24.23 2.44 -16.53
CA GLY A 199 23.73 1.10 -16.15
C GLY A 199 22.92 1.11 -14.85
N MET A 200 23.16 0.13 -13.96
CA MET A 200 22.47 -0.01 -12.67
C MET A 200 22.64 1.20 -11.76
N THR A 201 23.80 1.86 -11.81
CA THR A 201 24.04 3.10 -11.05
C THR A 201 23.11 4.21 -11.50
N GLY A 202 22.87 4.31 -12.81
CA GLY A 202 21.94 5.30 -13.37
C GLY A 202 20.51 5.09 -12.91
N ALA A 203 19.99 3.87 -13.00
CA ALA A 203 18.65 3.52 -12.51
C ALA A 203 18.50 3.85 -11.00
N ALA A 204 19.50 3.48 -10.18
CA ALA A 204 19.49 3.78 -8.77
C ALA A 204 19.49 5.30 -8.48
N LEU A 205 20.30 6.08 -9.20
CA LEU A 205 20.36 7.54 -9.05
C LEU A 205 19.05 8.22 -9.47
N ALA A 206 18.42 7.78 -10.55
CA ALA A 206 17.11 8.26 -10.97
C ALA A 206 16.05 8.04 -9.89
N THR A 207 16.03 6.81 -9.32
CA THR A 207 15.13 6.43 -8.22
C THR A 207 15.32 7.33 -6.99
N ILE A 208 16.56 7.53 -6.53
CA ILE A 208 16.83 8.39 -5.36
C ILE A 208 16.45 9.84 -5.64
N THR A 209 16.78 10.36 -6.82
CA THR A 209 16.48 11.74 -7.18
C THR A 209 14.97 11.98 -7.11
N GLY A 210 14.16 11.05 -7.65
CA GLY A 210 12.71 11.07 -7.53
C GLY A 210 12.24 11.06 -6.06
N GLN A 211 12.84 10.22 -5.21
CA GLN A 211 12.52 10.14 -3.78
C GLN A 211 12.87 11.43 -3.02
N ILE A 212 14.03 12.04 -3.30
CA ILE A 212 14.45 13.31 -2.69
C ILE A 212 13.51 14.45 -3.08
N ILE A 213 13.10 14.53 -4.35
CA ILE A 213 12.15 15.55 -4.82
C ILE A 213 10.78 15.38 -4.16
N SER A 214 10.24 14.16 -4.14
CA SER A 214 8.99 13.86 -3.44
C SER A 214 9.06 14.24 -1.96
N PHE A 215 10.15 13.84 -1.29
CA PHE A 215 10.38 14.16 0.11
C PHE A 215 10.48 15.67 0.35
N SER A 216 11.20 16.39 -0.50
CA SER A 216 11.37 17.85 -0.37
C SER A 216 10.04 18.58 -0.44
N ILE A 217 9.16 18.16 -1.36
CA ILE A 217 7.80 18.68 -1.47
C ILE A 217 6.98 18.34 -0.22
N SER A 218 7.02 17.09 0.23
CA SER A 218 6.29 16.64 1.43
C SER A 218 6.81 17.34 2.69
N LEU A 219 8.13 17.52 2.82
CA LEU A 219 8.75 18.20 3.96
C LEU A 219 8.33 19.68 4.05
N ARG A 220 8.20 20.35 2.90
CA ARG A 220 7.71 21.74 2.86
C ARG A 220 6.33 21.88 3.48
N TYR A 221 5.49 20.82 3.43
CA TYR A 221 4.16 20.83 4.01
C TYR A 221 4.17 20.99 5.54
N LYS A 222 5.25 20.67 6.22
CA LYS A 222 5.39 20.86 7.66
C LYS A 222 5.11 22.33 8.10
N PHE A 223 5.33 23.29 7.20
CA PHE A 223 5.03 24.70 7.44
C PHE A 223 3.61 25.12 7.00
N HIS A 224 2.86 24.21 6.39
CA HIS A 224 1.57 24.48 5.73
C HIS A 224 0.44 23.60 6.25
N PHE A 225 0.59 22.97 7.42
CA PHE A 225 -0.50 22.24 8.04
C PHE A 225 -1.71 23.17 8.22
N LYS A 226 -2.89 22.72 7.82
CA LYS A 226 -4.12 23.50 7.84
C LYS A 226 -4.80 23.50 9.20
N THR A 227 -4.70 22.38 9.92
CA THR A 227 -5.47 22.14 11.15
C THR A 227 -4.64 22.34 12.41
N ILE A 228 -3.34 22.21 12.31
CA ILE A 228 -2.38 22.30 13.42
C ILE A 228 -1.21 23.22 13.09
N LYS A 229 -0.43 23.57 14.12
CA LYS A 229 0.87 24.24 13.97
C LYS A 229 1.91 23.44 14.72
N LEU A 230 2.83 22.82 13.99
CA LEU A 230 3.93 22.08 14.61
C LEU A 230 4.86 23.02 15.37
N SER A 231 4.93 22.86 16.68
CA SER A 231 5.85 23.53 17.59
C SER A 231 7.06 22.64 17.90
N ARG A 232 8.08 23.16 18.57
CA ARG A 232 9.20 22.33 19.05
C ARG A 232 8.74 21.23 20.01
N GLU A 233 7.72 21.50 20.79
CA GLU A 233 7.14 20.55 21.75
C GLU A 233 6.50 19.33 21.06
N SER A 234 6.00 19.50 19.82
CA SER A 234 5.42 18.40 19.04
C SER A 234 6.46 17.32 18.70
N PHE A 235 7.74 17.64 18.68
CA PHE A 235 8.84 16.72 18.37
C PHE A 235 9.47 16.08 19.61
N ILE A 236 8.97 16.39 20.81
CA ILE A 236 9.46 15.75 22.04
C ILE A 236 9.09 14.28 22.02
N VAL A 237 10.13 13.43 22.11
CA VAL A 237 10.00 11.98 22.06
C VAL A 237 9.17 11.47 23.24
N SER A 238 8.13 10.69 22.93
CA SER A 238 7.26 10.08 23.94
C SER A 238 7.00 8.61 23.62
N ALA A 239 7.43 7.73 24.51
CA ALA A 239 7.21 6.28 24.38
C ALA A 239 5.72 5.91 24.27
N ALA A 240 4.84 6.68 24.95
CA ALA A 240 3.40 6.44 24.88
C ALA A 240 2.84 6.74 23.49
N HIS A 241 3.29 7.84 22.83
CA HIS A 241 2.91 8.15 21.45
C HIS A 241 3.47 7.13 20.48
N TYR A 242 4.73 6.73 20.63
CA TYR A 242 5.35 5.69 19.81
C TYR A 242 4.57 4.38 19.85
N LYS A 243 4.24 3.90 21.08
CA LYS A 243 3.44 2.68 21.26
C LYS A 243 2.11 2.74 20.50
N LYS A 244 1.36 3.84 20.57
CA LYS A 244 0.08 3.99 19.86
C LYS A 244 0.27 4.08 18.34
N ILE A 245 1.35 4.75 17.86
CA ILE A 245 1.69 4.78 16.42
C ILE A 245 1.94 3.37 15.91
N PHE A 246 2.77 2.56 16.61
CA PHE A 246 3.04 1.19 16.23
C PHE A 246 1.78 0.32 16.22
N ILE A 247 0.94 0.44 17.25
CA ILE A 247 -0.29 -0.35 17.36
C ILE A 247 -1.24 -0.06 16.18
N LEU A 248 -1.51 1.20 15.85
CA LEU A 248 -2.45 1.57 14.79
C LEU A 248 -1.88 1.38 13.38
N GLY A 249 -0.56 1.41 13.23
CA GLY A 249 0.09 1.16 11.93
C GLY A 249 0.36 -0.33 11.65
N ALA A 250 0.32 -1.18 12.66
CA ALA A 250 0.71 -2.60 12.58
C ALA A 250 -0.03 -3.37 11.47
N SER A 251 -1.32 -3.09 11.28
CA SER A 251 -2.14 -3.76 10.28
C SER A 251 -1.58 -3.60 8.86
N ALA A 252 -1.22 -2.39 8.48
CA ALA A 252 -0.68 -2.13 7.15
C ALA A 252 0.72 -2.74 6.96
N CYS A 253 1.55 -2.71 7.99
CA CYS A 253 2.87 -3.34 7.99
C CYS A 253 2.77 -4.85 7.81
N PHE A 254 1.97 -5.52 8.65
CA PHE A 254 1.78 -6.95 8.56
C PHE A 254 1.15 -7.37 7.23
N ASN A 255 0.21 -6.60 6.70
CA ASN A 255 -0.35 -6.87 5.38
C ASN A 255 0.72 -6.83 4.28
N GLN A 256 1.60 -5.83 4.30
CA GLN A 256 2.68 -5.70 3.32
C GLN A 256 3.67 -6.87 3.39
N ILE A 257 4.05 -7.28 4.59
CA ILE A 257 4.92 -8.44 4.81
C ILE A 257 4.21 -9.72 4.34
N ALA A 258 2.94 -9.90 4.70
CA ALA A 258 2.15 -11.05 4.32
C ALA A 258 2.03 -11.20 2.80
N MET A 259 1.81 -10.10 2.08
CA MET A 259 1.78 -10.12 0.61
C MET A 259 3.10 -10.60 0.01
N THR A 260 4.23 -10.16 0.57
CA THR A 260 5.55 -10.61 0.11
C THR A 260 5.78 -12.10 0.36
N VAL A 261 5.42 -12.59 1.55
CA VAL A 261 5.54 -14.03 1.88
C VAL A 261 4.68 -14.87 0.94
N VAL A 262 3.42 -14.49 0.74
CA VAL A 262 2.50 -15.19 -0.18
C VAL A 262 3.05 -15.19 -1.61
N GLN A 263 3.59 -14.07 -2.08
CA GLN A 263 4.17 -13.98 -3.43
C GLN A 263 5.35 -14.94 -3.62
N ILE A 264 6.24 -15.04 -2.63
CA ILE A 264 7.38 -15.97 -2.66
C ILE A 264 6.88 -17.42 -2.70
N VAL A 265 5.95 -17.79 -1.81
CA VAL A 265 5.40 -19.15 -1.77
C VAL A 265 4.66 -19.48 -3.06
N MET A 266 3.86 -18.56 -3.57
CA MET A 266 3.12 -18.74 -4.83
C MET A 266 4.05 -18.98 -6.02
N ASN A 267 5.12 -18.18 -6.14
CA ASN A 267 6.09 -18.36 -7.22
C ASN A 267 6.79 -19.72 -7.14
N ASN A 268 7.22 -20.13 -5.94
CA ASN A 268 7.86 -21.43 -5.72
C ASN A 268 6.90 -22.61 -6.04
N THR A 269 5.65 -22.51 -5.61
CA THR A 269 4.62 -23.53 -5.87
C THR A 269 4.30 -23.63 -7.36
N LEU A 270 4.15 -22.49 -8.04
CA LEU A 270 3.89 -22.46 -9.48
C LEU A 270 5.07 -23.04 -10.30
N SER A 271 6.30 -22.73 -9.91
CA SER A 271 7.49 -23.29 -10.55
C SER A 271 7.56 -24.81 -10.35
N HIS A 272 7.37 -25.28 -9.11
CA HIS A 272 7.45 -26.71 -8.76
C HIS A 272 6.38 -27.56 -9.46
N TYR A 273 5.11 -27.20 -9.29
CA TYR A 273 3.99 -27.96 -9.90
C TYR A 273 3.84 -27.69 -11.40
N GLY A 274 4.29 -26.52 -11.87
CA GLY A 274 4.39 -26.22 -13.29
C GLY A 274 5.34 -27.17 -14.01
N ALA A 275 6.53 -27.39 -13.45
CA ALA A 275 7.53 -28.32 -13.99
C ALA A 275 7.02 -29.76 -14.10
N GLN A 276 6.05 -30.15 -13.27
CA GLN A 276 5.39 -31.48 -13.30
C GLN A 276 4.20 -31.54 -14.26
N SER A 277 3.82 -30.43 -14.89
CA SER A 277 2.69 -30.32 -15.80
C SER A 277 3.15 -30.23 -17.25
N ILE A 278 2.21 -30.33 -18.18
CA ILE A 278 2.45 -30.13 -19.62
C ILE A 278 2.88 -28.70 -19.97
N TYR A 279 2.73 -27.75 -19.04
CA TYR A 279 3.02 -26.34 -19.24
C TYR A 279 4.49 -25.97 -18.91
N GLY A 280 5.24 -26.86 -18.21
CA GLY A 280 6.56 -26.51 -17.70
C GLY A 280 6.51 -25.47 -16.56
N GLY A 281 7.66 -25.14 -15.98
CA GLY A 281 7.73 -24.16 -14.88
C GLY A 281 7.57 -22.71 -15.34
N ASP A 282 7.97 -22.39 -16.56
CA ASP A 282 8.08 -21.00 -17.04
C ASP A 282 6.74 -20.38 -17.41
N ILE A 283 5.83 -21.14 -18.08
CA ILE A 283 4.53 -20.63 -18.51
C ILE A 283 3.66 -20.22 -17.30
N PRO A 284 3.48 -21.05 -16.27
CA PRO A 284 2.72 -20.65 -15.07
C PRO A 284 3.31 -19.44 -14.35
N LEU A 285 4.63 -19.37 -14.25
CA LEU A 285 5.32 -18.27 -13.58
C LEU A 285 5.17 -16.95 -14.36
N ALA A 286 5.34 -16.98 -15.68
CA ALA A 286 5.11 -15.82 -16.54
C ALA A 286 3.66 -15.33 -16.46
N CYS A 287 2.71 -16.25 -16.47
CA CYS A 287 1.28 -15.95 -16.35
C CYS A 287 0.93 -15.32 -14.99
N ALA A 288 1.46 -15.85 -13.89
CA ALA A 288 1.29 -15.28 -12.56
C ALA A 288 1.86 -13.86 -12.48
N GLY A 289 2.97 -13.59 -13.14
CA GLY A 289 3.56 -12.25 -13.26
C GLY A 289 2.60 -11.25 -13.91
N ILE A 290 1.91 -11.65 -14.99
CA ILE A 290 0.91 -10.81 -15.66
C ILE A 290 -0.29 -10.57 -14.73
N ILE A 291 -0.83 -11.63 -14.13
CA ILE A 291 -1.96 -11.52 -13.19
C ILE A 291 -1.61 -10.58 -12.05
N THR A 292 -0.40 -10.67 -11.50
CA THR A 292 0.07 -9.78 -10.43
C THR A 292 0.08 -8.32 -10.86
N LYS A 293 0.57 -8.01 -12.07
CA LYS A 293 0.58 -6.63 -12.61
C LYS A 293 -0.83 -6.11 -12.84
N VAL A 294 -1.73 -6.90 -13.42
CA VAL A 294 -3.13 -6.53 -13.64
C VAL A 294 -3.84 -6.32 -12.30
N ASN A 295 -3.62 -7.21 -11.34
CA ASN A 295 -4.18 -7.08 -9.99
C ASN A 295 -3.63 -5.85 -9.27
N MET A 296 -2.35 -5.50 -9.44
CA MET A 296 -1.75 -4.29 -8.87
C MET A 296 -2.43 -3.01 -9.39
N ILE A 297 -2.74 -2.95 -10.68
CA ILE A 297 -3.49 -1.83 -11.27
C ILE A 297 -4.90 -1.78 -10.66
N PHE A 298 -5.63 -2.89 -10.65
CA PHE A 298 -6.97 -2.98 -10.05
C PHE A 298 -6.96 -2.57 -8.57
N MET A 299 -6.04 -3.13 -7.78
CA MET A 299 -5.92 -2.84 -6.35
C MET A 299 -5.53 -1.38 -6.08
N SER A 300 -4.86 -0.69 -7.01
CA SER A 300 -4.57 0.74 -6.89
C SER A 300 -5.84 1.58 -6.78
N PHE A 301 -6.91 1.21 -7.47
CA PHE A 301 -8.22 1.87 -7.33
C PHE A 301 -8.85 1.57 -5.97
N VAL A 302 -8.90 0.30 -5.58
CA VAL A 302 -9.51 -0.13 -4.31
C VAL A 302 -8.79 0.47 -3.11
N ILE A 303 -7.46 0.40 -3.10
CA ILE A 303 -6.62 0.97 -2.03
C ILE A 303 -6.73 2.49 -2.00
N GLY A 304 -6.81 3.14 -3.17
CA GLY A 304 -7.01 4.59 -3.28
C GLY A 304 -8.32 5.05 -2.64
N ILE A 305 -9.44 4.35 -2.90
CA ILE A 305 -10.72 4.58 -2.24
C ILE A 305 -10.59 4.37 -0.72
N SER A 306 -10.01 3.25 -0.32
CA SER A 306 -9.83 2.86 1.07
C SER A 306 -9.00 3.89 1.87
N GLN A 307 -7.86 4.31 1.34
CA GLN A 307 -6.99 5.31 1.97
C GLN A 307 -7.62 6.71 1.98
N GLY A 308 -8.35 7.07 0.92
CA GLY A 308 -9.06 8.35 0.84
C GLY A 308 -10.15 8.51 1.91
N THR A 309 -10.73 7.41 2.39
CA THR A 309 -11.74 7.46 3.46
C THR A 309 -11.16 7.55 4.87
N GLN A 310 -9.91 7.16 5.07
CA GLN A 310 -9.28 7.09 6.39
C GLN A 310 -9.37 8.39 7.20
N PRO A 311 -9.02 9.57 6.66
CA PRO A 311 -9.13 10.82 7.41
C PRO A 311 -10.56 11.19 7.79
N VAL A 312 -11.50 10.92 6.86
CA VAL A 312 -12.91 11.24 7.06
C VAL A 312 -13.51 10.37 8.17
N ILE A 313 -13.22 9.06 8.13
CA ILE A 313 -13.68 8.11 9.15
C ILE A 313 -13.04 8.42 10.51
N GLY A 314 -11.70 8.57 10.57
CA GLY A 314 -10.97 8.83 11.80
C GLY A 314 -11.42 10.12 12.48
N PHE A 315 -11.52 11.22 11.73
CA PHE A 315 -12.01 12.49 12.26
C PHE A 315 -13.44 12.40 12.81
N ASN A 316 -14.37 11.83 12.04
CA ASN A 316 -15.77 11.74 12.48
C ASN A 316 -15.94 10.76 13.65
N TYR A 317 -15.12 9.71 13.75
CA TYR A 317 -15.14 8.80 14.90
C TYR A 317 -14.63 9.52 16.17
N GLY A 318 -13.53 10.25 16.07
CA GLY A 318 -13.04 11.10 17.17
C GLY A 318 -14.04 12.16 17.59
N ALA A 319 -14.75 12.76 16.64
CA ALA A 319 -15.83 13.72 16.86
C ALA A 319 -17.15 13.10 17.35
N LYS A 320 -17.20 11.79 17.60
CA LYS A 320 -18.39 11.03 18.00
C LYS A 320 -19.58 11.13 17.02
N LYS A 321 -19.33 11.41 15.72
CA LYS A 321 -20.34 11.48 14.66
C LYS A 321 -20.50 10.11 14.00
N TYR A 322 -20.99 9.13 14.75
CA TYR A 322 -20.99 7.71 14.34
C TYR A 322 -21.84 7.40 13.11
N ALA A 323 -22.97 8.11 12.94
CA ALA A 323 -23.79 8.00 11.73
C ALA A 323 -23.00 8.36 10.46
N ARG A 324 -22.16 9.41 10.52
CA ARG A 324 -21.29 9.81 9.39
C ARG A 324 -20.19 8.78 9.13
N VAL A 325 -19.64 8.19 10.17
CA VAL A 325 -18.64 7.10 10.08
C VAL A 325 -19.23 5.92 9.28
N GLY A 326 -20.37 5.41 9.71
CA GLY A 326 -21.05 4.29 9.04
C GLY A 326 -21.42 4.61 7.58
N LYS A 327 -21.93 5.80 7.31
CA LYS A 327 -22.30 6.24 5.97
C LYS A 327 -21.07 6.38 5.05
N THR A 328 -19.99 6.97 5.53
CA THR A 328 -18.73 7.09 4.76
C THR A 328 -18.18 5.72 4.41
N TYR A 329 -18.18 4.78 5.36
CA TYR A 329 -17.72 3.41 5.13
C TYR A 329 -18.59 2.70 4.08
N LEU A 330 -19.91 2.77 4.18
CA LEU A 330 -20.83 2.14 3.23
C LEU A 330 -20.70 2.73 1.82
N LEU A 331 -20.49 4.04 1.69
CA LEU A 331 -20.19 4.68 0.42
C LEU A 331 -18.87 4.20 -0.19
N ALA A 332 -17.83 4.06 0.63
CA ALA A 332 -16.54 3.53 0.17
C ALA A 332 -16.63 2.08 -0.27
N LEU A 333 -17.36 1.27 0.52
CA LEU A 333 -17.59 -0.15 0.19
C LEU A 333 -18.39 -0.28 -1.10
N GLY A 334 -19.45 0.51 -1.28
CA GLY A 334 -20.24 0.55 -2.50
C GLY A 334 -19.42 0.97 -3.73
N ALA A 335 -18.59 2.00 -3.61
CA ALA A 335 -17.70 2.45 -4.69
C ALA A 335 -16.65 1.38 -5.05
N ALA A 336 -16.02 0.75 -4.05
CA ALA A 336 -15.07 -0.33 -4.27
C ALA A 336 -15.73 -1.56 -4.90
N SER A 337 -16.95 -1.93 -4.46
CA SER A 337 -17.71 -3.06 -5.02
C SER A 337 -18.16 -2.80 -6.45
N ALA A 338 -18.60 -1.59 -6.77
CA ALA A 338 -18.96 -1.21 -8.14
C ALA A 338 -17.76 -1.30 -9.09
N LEU A 339 -16.60 -0.81 -8.64
CA LEU A 339 -15.35 -0.92 -9.40
C LEU A 339 -14.93 -2.38 -9.56
N SER A 340 -15.04 -3.17 -8.50
CA SER A 340 -14.72 -4.60 -8.51
C SER A 340 -15.61 -5.38 -9.48
N LEU A 341 -16.88 -5.00 -9.62
CA LEU A 341 -17.81 -5.59 -10.59
C LEU A 341 -17.39 -5.27 -12.03
N ILE A 342 -17.00 -4.02 -12.29
CA ILE A 342 -16.50 -3.60 -13.61
C ILE A 342 -15.22 -4.37 -13.95
N ALA A 343 -14.27 -4.45 -13.02
CA ALA A 343 -13.03 -5.19 -13.19
C ALA A 343 -13.28 -6.68 -13.43
N PHE A 344 -14.19 -7.30 -12.68
CA PHE A 344 -14.61 -8.68 -12.87
C PHE A 344 -15.14 -8.90 -14.28
N ALA A 345 -16.04 -8.03 -14.76
CA ALA A 345 -16.59 -8.14 -16.12
C ALA A 345 -15.47 -8.05 -17.18
N CYS A 346 -14.55 -7.09 -17.04
CA CYS A 346 -13.39 -6.96 -17.94
C CYS A 346 -12.50 -8.21 -17.92
N PHE A 347 -12.24 -8.76 -16.75
CA PHE A 347 -11.35 -9.91 -16.58
C PHE A 347 -11.98 -11.22 -17.11
N GLN A 348 -13.30 -11.37 -17.06
CA GLN A 348 -13.98 -12.54 -17.56
C GLN A 348 -14.26 -12.46 -19.08
N ILE A 349 -14.51 -11.26 -19.62
CA ILE A 349 -14.87 -11.07 -21.03
C ILE A 349 -13.62 -10.95 -21.91
N PHE A 350 -12.59 -10.23 -21.44
CA PHE A 350 -11.40 -9.86 -22.24
C PHE A 350 -10.06 -10.43 -21.73
N PRO A 351 -9.97 -11.67 -21.19
CA PRO A 351 -8.72 -12.17 -20.61
C PRO A 351 -7.59 -12.25 -21.65
N ARG A 352 -7.87 -12.72 -22.86
CA ARG A 352 -6.88 -12.88 -23.92
C ARG A 352 -6.31 -11.53 -24.38
N GLN A 353 -7.15 -10.51 -24.53
CA GLN A 353 -6.74 -9.18 -24.92
C GLN A 353 -5.86 -8.53 -23.83
N ILE A 354 -6.22 -8.72 -22.57
CA ILE A 354 -5.44 -8.22 -21.43
C ILE A 354 -4.06 -8.90 -21.39
N ILE A 355 -4.02 -10.23 -21.56
CA ILE A 355 -2.76 -10.98 -21.54
C ILE A 355 -1.86 -10.57 -22.72
N SER A 356 -2.42 -10.39 -23.91
CA SER A 356 -1.68 -10.01 -25.12
C SER A 356 -1.01 -8.61 -25.02
N ILE A 357 -1.48 -7.71 -24.16
CA ILE A 357 -0.82 -6.43 -23.88
C ILE A 357 0.58 -6.64 -23.28
N PHE A 358 0.76 -7.71 -22.50
CA PHE A 358 2.01 -7.98 -21.78
C PHE A 358 2.99 -8.87 -22.54
N GLY A 359 2.58 -9.50 -23.64
CA GLY A 359 3.46 -10.28 -24.50
C GLY A 359 2.71 -11.26 -25.39
N ASN A 360 3.48 -11.81 -26.34
CA ASN A 360 3.04 -12.89 -27.23
C ASN A 360 3.64 -14.21 -26.77
N GLY A 361 2.93 -15.31 -27.00
CA GLY A 361 3.37 -16.64 -26.62
C GLY A 361 2.77 -17.73 -27.52
N SER A 362 3.09 -18.99 -27.22
CA SER A 362 2.53 -20.15 -27.90
C SER A 362 1.02 -20.30 -27.61
N ASP A 363 0.32 -21.12 -28.43
CA ASP A 363 -1.08 -21.43 -28.12
C ASP A 363 -1.26 -22.08 -26.74
N LEU A 364 -0.30 -22.88 -26.31
CA LEU A 364 -0.28 -23.48 -24.96
C LEU A 364 -0.20 -22.41 -23.87
N TYR A 365 0.62 -21.38 -24.08
CA TYR A 365 0.73 -20.23 -23.18
C TYR A 365 -0.60 -19.48 -23.05
N PHE A 366 -1.25 -19.14 -24.16
CA PHE A 366 -2.54 -18.45 -24.13
C PHE A 366 -3.64 -19.30 -23.48
N LYS A 367 -3.70 -20.60 -23.81
CA LYS A 367 -4.69 -21.52 -23.24
C LYS A 367 -4.58 -21.63 -21.73
N PHE A 368 -3.35 -21.76 -21.20
CA PHE A 368 -3.10 -21.78 -19.76
C PHE A 368 -3.43 -20.44 -19.12
N SER A 369 -2.93 -19.35 -19.70
CA SER A 369 -3.06 -18.00 -19.17
C SER A 369 -4.51 -17.55 -19.08
N GLU A 370 -5.32 -17.79 -20.12
CA GLU A 370 -6.75 -17.47 -20.11
C GLU A 370 -7.50 -18.25 -19.03
N ARG A 371 -7.21 -19.56 -18.89
CA ARG A 371 -7.83 -20.41 -17.89
C ARG A 371 -7.45 -19.95 -16.48
N TYR A 372 -6.16 -19.75 -16.24
CA TYR A 372 -5.66 -19.29 -14.93
C TYR A 372 -6.20 -17.89 -14.58
N PHE A 373 -6.19 -16.97 -15.53
CA PHE A 373 -6.69 -15.63 -15.35
C PHE A 373 -8.17 -15.63 -14.96
N ARG A 374 -9.02 -16.36 -15.69
CA ARG A 374 -10.46 -16.47 -15.39
C ARG A 374 -10.73 -17.10 -14.03
N ILE A 375 -10.05 -18.18 -13.69
CA ILE A 375 -10.26 -18.87 -12.41
C ILE A 375 -9.75 -18.03 -11.26
N TYR A 376 -8.50 -17.59 -11.31
CA TYR A 376 -7.87 -16.85 -10.20
C TYR A 376 -8.55 -15.50 -9.91
N MET A 377 -9.01 -14.81 -10.96
CA MET A 377 -9.70 -13.54 -10.87
C MET A 377 -11.24 -13.65 -10.79
N PHE A 378 -11.76 -14.86 -10.58
CA PHE A 378 -13.22 -15.12 -10.59
C PHE A 378 -13.95 -14.35 -9.49
N LEU A 379 -13.37 -14.20 -8.30
CA LEU A 379 -13.98 -13.47 -7.18
C LEU A 379 -13.45 -12.05 -7.01
N THR A 380 -12.91 -11.46 -8.07
CA THR A 380 -12.55 -10.01 -8.06
C THR A 380 -13.70 -9.13 -7.57
N ILE A 381 -14.95 -9.52 -7.79
CA ILE A 381 -16.16 -8.80 -7.37
C ILE A 381 -16.19 -8.52 -5.85
N VAL A 382 -15.63 -9.41 -5.04
CA VAL A 382 -15.57 -9.27 -3.56
C VAL A 382 -14.21 -8.82 -3.04
N ASN A 383 -13.21 -8.74 -3.90
CA ASN A 383 -11.82 -8.51 -3.52
C ASN A 383 -11.58 -7.09 -2.93
N GLY A 384 -12.48 -6.14 -3.25
CA GLY A 384 -12.46 -4.79 -2.67
C GLY A 384 -12.92 -4.72 -1.20
N ILE A 385 -13.65 -5.72 -0.71
CA ILE A 385 -14.27 -5.69 0.64
C ILE A 385 -13.19 -5.68 1.72
N GLN A 386 -12.24 -6.59 1.64
CA GLN A 386 -11.23 -6.79 2.69
C GLN A 386 -10.34 -5.55 2.92
N PRO A 387 -9.73 -4.89 1.90
CA PRO A 387 -8.90 -3.71 2.12
C PRO A 387 -9.67 -2.53 2.69
N VAL A 388 -10.93 -2.32 2.22
CA VAL A 388 -11.78 -1.23 2.73
C VAL A 388 -12.16 -1.49 4.18
N THR A 389 -12.51 -2.74 4.54
CA THR A 389 -12.88 -3.13 5.90
C THR A 389 -11.70 -3.06 6.87
N SER A 390 -10.53 -3.57 6.46
CA SER A 390 -9.31 -3.51 7.29
C SER A 390 -8.93 -2.06 7.61
N ASN A 391 -8.95 -1.19 6.60
CA ASN A 391 -8.64 0.22 6.79
C ASN A 391 -9.71 0.96 7.63
N PHE A 392 -10.99 0.57 7.50
CA PHE A 392 -12.06 1.08 8.35
C PHE A 392 -11.80 0.80 9.83
N PHE A 393 -11.48 -0.45 10.20
CA PHE A 393 -11.16 -0.79 11.59
C PHE A 393 -9.94 -0.06 12.12
N ASN A 394 -8.91 0.11 11.30
CA ASN A 394 -7.76 0.94 11.64
C ASN A 394 -8.15 2.40 11.89
N SER A 395 -9.00 2.96 11.03
CA SER A 395 -9.40 4.37 11.10
C SER A 395 -10.22 4.72 12.34
N ILE A 396 -10.96 3.74 12.89
CA ILE A 396 -11.72 3.89 14.16
C ILE A 396 -10.90 3.49 15.40
N GLY A 397 -9.61 3.21 15.25
CA GLY A 397 -8.71 2.85 16.35
C GLY A 397 -8.79 1.40 16.82
N LYS A 398 -9.59 0.53 16.19
CA LYS A 398 -9.70 -0.91 16.49
C LYS A 398 -8.62 -1.71 15.75
N SER A 399 -7.34 -1.43 16.05
CA SER A 399 -6.18 -1.97 15.32
C SER A 399 -6.09 -3.49 15.33
N GLN A 400 -6.47 -4.16 16.41
CA GLN A 400 -6.44 -5.63 16.47
C GLN A 400 -7.36 -6.26 15.43
N LEU A 401 -8.57 -5.71 15.26
CA LEU A 401 -9.48 -6.12 14.20
C LEU A 401 -8.94 -5.75 12.82
N GLY A 402 -8.32 -4.58 12.68
CA GLY A 402 -7.66 -4.17 11.45
C GLY A 402 -6.54 -5.14 11.04
N VAL A 403 -5.68 -5.57 11.98
CA VAL A 403 -4.64 -6.59 11.75
C VAL A 403 -5.27 -7.92 11.34
N PHE A 404 -6.26 -8.38 12.11
CA PHE A 404 -6.95 -9.64 11.81
C PHE A 404 -7.57 -9.62 10.41
N MET A 405 -8.31 -8.56 10.05
CA MET A 405 -8.89 -8.42 8.72
C MET A 405 -7.84 -8.39 7.62
N SER A 406 -6.71 -7.69 7.83
CA SER A 406 -5.66 -7.59 6.82
C SER A 406 -4.96 -8.93 6.56
N LEU A 407 -4.77 -9.75 7.59
CA LEU A 407 -4.11 -11.05 7.49
C LEU A 407 -5.05 -12.19 7.07
N THR A 408 -6.38 -12.01 7.21
CA THR A 408 -7.39 -13.04 6.94
C THR A 408 -7.23 -13.60 5.54
N ARG A 409 -7.15 -12.75 4.53
CA ARG A 409 -7.00 -13.20 3.13
C ARG A 409 -5.64 -13.83 2.87
N GLN A 410 -4.55 -13.17 3.27
CA GLN A 410 -3.20 -13.53 2.85
C GLN A 410 -2.65 -14.73 3.62
N ILE A 411 -2.68 -14.66 4.94
CA ILE A 411 -2.02 -15.65 5.82
C ILE A 411 -2.98 -16.74 6.26
N ILE A 412 -4.23 -16.39 6.60
CA ILE A 412 -5.16 -17.37 7.17
C ILE A 412 -5.73 -18.27 6.08
N PHE A 413 -6.09 -17.71 4.92
CA PHE A 413 -6.70 -18.50 3.85
C PHE A 413 -5.76 -18.76 2.68
N LEU A 414 -5.21 -17.73 2.01
CA LEU A 414 -4.51 -17.91 0.75
C LEU A 414 -3.22 -18.73 0.92
N LEU A 415 -2.39 -18.43 1.90
CA LEU A 415 -1.14 -19.14 2.12
C LEU A 415 -1.32 -20.65 2.33
N PRO A 416 -2.20 -21.12 3.24
CA PRO A 416 -2.46 -22.56 3.37
C PRO A 416 -3.03 -23.19 2.11
N LEU A 417 -3.94 -22.51 1.40
CA LEU A 417 -4.56 -23.05 0.20
C LEU A 417 -3.56 -23.20 -0.95
N ILE A 418 -2.61 -22.26 -1.12
CA ILE A 418 -1.54 -22.36 -2.12
C ILE A 418 -0.62 -23.56 -1.83
N ILE A 419 -0.45 -23.97 -0.57
CA ILE A 419 0.40 -25.08 -0.18
C ILE A 419 -0.36 -26.40 -0.29
N ILE A 420 -1.62 -26.45 0.17
CA ILE A 420 -2.39 -27.69 0.34
C ILE A 420 -3.05 -28.14 -0.97
N PHE A 421 -3.70 -27.23 -1.70
CA PHE A 421 -4.45 -27.60 -2.90
C PHE A 421 -3.62 -28.22 -4.00
N PRO A 422 -2.39 -27.74 -4.30
CA PRO A 422 -1.55 -28.35 -5.31
C PRO A 422 -1.15 -29.80 -5.02
N ILE A 423 -1.17 -30.23 -3.77
CA ILE A 423 -0.89 -31.63 -3.38
C ILE A 423 -1.94 -32.58 -4.01
N PHE A 424 -3.20 -32.13 -4.09
CA PHE A 424 -4.31 -32.94 -4.61
C PHE A 424 -4.67 -32.63 -6.06
N MET A 425 -4.47 -31.39 -6.52
CA MET A 425 -4.94 -30.87 -7.79
C MET A 425 -3.80 -30.45 -8.74
N GLY A 426 -2.53 -30.62 -8.33
CA GLY A 426 -1.41 -30.13 -9.10
C GLY A 426 -1.47 -28.61 -9.29
N ILE A 427 -1.08 -28.14 -10.48
CA ILE A 427 -1.04 -26.69 -10.78
C ILE A 427 -2.42 -26.02 -10.73
N ASP A 428 -3.49 -26.75 -11.00
CA ASP A 428 -4.86 -26.23 -10.93
C ASP A 428 -5.22 -25.82 -9.50
N GLY A 429 -4.63 -26.46 -8.48
CA GLY A 429 -4.84 -26.10 -7.08
C GLY A 429 -4.44 -24.66 -6.77
N VAL A 430 -3.38 -24.15 -7.40
CA VAL A 430 -2.98 -22.74 -7.23
C VAL A 430 -4.02 -21.79 -7.82
N MET A 431 -4.65 -22.17 -8.95
CA MET A 431 -5.68 -21.36 -9.59
C MET A 431 -6.91 -21.16 -8.69
N TYR A 432 -7.33 -22.21 -7.99
CA TYR A 432 -8.52 -22.17 -7.11
C TYR A 432 -8.25 -21.56 -5.74
N ALA A 433 -7.00 -21.50 -5.30
CA ALA A 433 -6.64 -20.94 -3.99
C ALA A 433 -7.06 -19.46 -3.86
N GLY A 434 -6.88 -18.67 -4.91
CA GLY A 434 -7.24 -17.23 -4.91
C GLY A 434 -8.71 -16.97 -4.63
N PRO A 435 -9.63 -17.47 -5.46
CA PRO A 435 -11.07 -17.26 -5.28
C PRO A 435 -11.60 -17.74 -3.94
N ILE A 436 -11.17 -18.92 -3.49
CA ILE A 436 -11.63 -19.47 -2.20
C ILE A 436 -11.17 -18.59 -1.03
N ALA A 437 -9.91 -18.10 -1.07
CA ALA A 437 -9.42 -17.16 -0.09
C ALA A 437 -10.20 -15.83 -0.10
N ASP A 438 -10.54 -15.32 -1.30
CA ASP A 438 -11.32 -14.09 -1.47
C ASP A 438 -12.74 -14.24 -0.89
N ALA A 439 -13.42 -15.37 -1.16
CA ALA A 439 -14.74 -15.66 -0.61
C ALA A 439 -14.71 -15.75 0.92
N ALA A 440 -13.78 -16.52 1.46
CA ALA A 440 -13.65 -16.71 2.90
C ALA A 440 -13.35 -15.37 3.61
N ALA A 441 -12.41 -14.58 3.07
CA ALA A 441 -12.10 -13.26 3.61
C ALA A 441 -13.30 -12.30 3.54
N ALA A 442 -14.06 -12.31 2.45
CA ALA A 442 -15.25 -11.47 2.29
C ALA A 442 -16.34 -11.82 3.31
N ILE A 443 -16.57 -13.11 3.58
CA ILE A 443 -17.54 -13.58 4.59
C ILE A 443 -17.12 -13.11 5.98
N VAL A 444 -15.86 -13.30 6.36
CA VAL A 444 -15.33 -12.86 7.65
C VAL A 444 -15.45 -11.35 7.80
N CYS A 445 -15.00 -10.59 6.79
CA CYS A 445 -15.11 -9.12 6.78
C CYS A 445 -16.57 -8.67 6.90
N GLY A 446 -17.49 -9.30 6.17
CA GLY A 446 -18.92 -9.00 6.23
C GLY A 446 -19.52 -9.20 7.63
N TYR A 447 -19.19 -10.30 8.29
CA TYR A 447 -19.66 -10.59 9.65
C TYR A 447 -19.23 -9.48 10.64
N PHE A 448 -17.94 -9.16 10.69
CA PHE A 448 -17.43 -8.13 11.59
C PHE A 448 -17.93 -6.73 11.26
N THR A 449 -18.09 -6.43 9.97
CA THR A 449 -18.70 -5.15 9.52
C THR A 449 -20.11 -4.98 10.03
N ILE A 450 -20.96 -5.99 9.86
CA ILE A 450 -22.37 -5.91 10.31
C ILE A 450 -22.43 -5.70 11.82
N ARG A 451 -21.57 -6.40 12.56
CA ARG A 451 -21.47 -6.24 14.03
C ARG A 451 -21.06 -4.82 14.41
N GLU A 452 -20.03 -4.28 13.74
CA GLU A 452 -19.50 -2.94 14.04
C GLU A 452 -20.51 -1.84 13.68
N LEU A 453 -21.19 -1.96 12.54
CA LEU A 453 -22.24 -0.99 12.15
C LEU A 453 -23.41 -0.96 13.15
N LYS A 454 -23.77 -2.13 13.71
CA LYS A 454 -24.78 -2.21 14.80
C LYS A 454 -24.27 -1.51 16.07
N GLU A 455 -22.99 -1.66 16.41
CA GLU A 455 -22.34 -0.99 17.55
C GLU A 455 -22.34 0.52 17.38
N LEU A 456 -21.91 1.02 16.20
CA LEU A 456 -21.93 2.45 15.88
C LEU A 456 -23.35 3.04 15.99
N LYS A 457 -24.37 2.32 15.53
CA LYS A 457 -25.76 2.75 15.66
C LYS A 457 -26.20 2.84 17.13
N LYS A 458 -25.79 1.89 17.98
CA LYS A 458 -26.07 1.95 19.42
C LYS A 458 -25.38 3.16 20.08
N LEU A 459 -24.12 3.43 19.73
CA LEU A 459 -23.38 4.58 20.24
C LEU A 459 -24.04 5.91 19.85
N GLU A 460 -24.52 6.03 18.61
CA GLU A 460 -25.26 7.21 18.14
C GLU A 460 -26.56 7.44 18.94
N ILE A 461 -27.36 6.37 19.16
CA ILE A 461 -28.61 6.44 19.93
C ILE A 461 -28.35 6.86 21.38
N ASN A 462 -27.26 6.37 21.99
CA ASN A 462 -26.93 6.74 23.36
C ASN A 462 -26.54 8.23 23.48
N LEU A 463 -25.88 8.78 22.47
CA LEU A 463 -25.54 10.22 22.44
C LEU A 463 -26.77 11.14 22.28
N THR A 464 -27.82 10.65 21.59
CA THR A 464 -29.04 11.44 21.42
C THR A 464 -29.97 11.37 22.65
N LYS A 465 -29.71 10.46 23.60
CA LYS A 465 -30.48 10.32 24.84
C LYS A 465 -29.89 11.09 26.02
N CYS A 466 -28.60 11.50 25.90
CA CYS A 466 -27.92 12.38 26.86
C CYS A 466 -27.98 13.83 26.39
#